data_7122935e780fe679f4fad201200aac00
#
_entry.id   7122935e780fe679f4fad201200aac00
#
_cell.length_a   1.000
_cell.length_b   1.000
_cell.length_c   1.000
_cell.angle_alpha   90.00
_cell.angle_beta   90.00
_cell.angle_gamma   90.00
#
_symmetry.space_group_name_H-M   'P 1'
#
loop_
_entity.id
_entity.type
_entity.pdbx_description
1 polymer ?
#
loop_
_entity_poly.entity_id
_entity_poly.type
_entity_poly.pdbx_seq_one_letter_code
_entity_poly.pdbx_strand_id
1 'polypeptide(L)'
;MPRTGRNDPCPCGSGKKYKHCCLDKDRAAELAPAIAQRVALQAQEARRVALRKDYQEELLESQAAMQEAQALDAASNAVVDLVHAGRLDEAEQAARELLARYPEVHDGHDRLGMVHEARGQFREAADCYRKVIEFTRADPENYDAGFVNSFLELIVKLEDSAAQAQRAVNDVDRPG
;
A
#
# COMPACT_ATOMS: atom_id res chain seq x y z
N MET A 1 -49.07 -38.38 -23.10
CA MET A 1 -48.70 -39.62 -23.80
C MET A 1 -48.72 -40.77 -22.81
N PRO A 2 -49.23 -41.96 -23.12
CA PRO A 2 -49.22 -43.08 -22.18
C PRO A 2 -47.75 -43.44 -21.87
N ARG A 3 -47.46 -43.68 -20.59
CA ARG A 3 -46.09 -44.10 -20.13
C ARG A 3 -45.83 -45.51 -20.57
N THR A 4 -44.79 -45.74 -21.35
CA THR A 4 -44.32 -47.09 -21.73
C THR A 4 -43.90 -47.86 -20.50
N GLY A 5 -44.46 -49.04 -20.29
CA GLY A 5 -44.09 -49.93 -19.16
C GLY A 5 -42.69 -50.52 -19.36
N ARG A 6 -42.00 -50.82 -18.27
CA ARG A 6 -40.62 -51.38 -18.33
C ARG A 6 -40.47 -52.61 -19.20
N ASN A 7 -41.52 -53.45 -19.26
CA ASN A 7 -41.52 -54.71 -20.01
C ASN A 7 -42.16 -54.63 -21.40
N ASP A 8 -42.71 -53.46 -21.73
CA ASP A 8 -43.33 -53.26 -23.05
C ASP A 8 -42.28 -53.22 -24.16
N PRO A 9 -42.67 -53.47 -25.43
CA PRO A 9 -41.80 -53.24 -26.58
C PRO A 9 -41.31 -51.81 -26.61
N CYS A 10 -39.99 -51.62 -26.88
CA CYS A 10 -39.43 -50.30 -26.91
C CYS A 10 -40.00 -49.47 -28.06
N PRO A 11 -40.46 -48.22 -27.84
CA PRO A 11 -41.07 -47.37 -28.88
C PRO A 11 -40.05 -46.94 -29.97
N CYS A 12 -38.73 -47.16 -29.75
CA CYS A 12 -37.70 -46.85 -30.77
C CYS A 12 -37.70 -47.90 -31.94
N GLY A 13 -38.52 -48.92 -31.89
CA GLY A 13 -38.61 -49.93 -32.96
C GLY A 13 -37.49 -51.02 -32.92
N SER A 14 -36.67 -51.07 -31.89
CA SER A 14 -35.55 -52.03 -31.77
C SER A 14 -35.94 -53.47 -31.53
N GLY A 15 -37.21 -53.76 -31.28
CA GLY A 15 -37.73 -55.09 -30.90
C GLY A 15 -37.35 -55.55 -29.48
N LYS A 16 -36.56 -54.77 -28.72
CA LYS A 16 -36.15 -55.04 -27.35
C LYS A 16 -37.20 -54.54 -26.36
N LYS A 17 -37.24 -55.10 -25.14
CA LYS A 17 -38.03 -54.53 -24.04
C LYS A 17 -37.49 -53.15 -23.64
N TYR A 18 -38.37 -52.20 -23.30
CA TYR A 18 -38.03 -50.83 -22.98
C TYR A 18 -36.91 -50.70 -21.91
N LYS A 19 -36.96 -51.57 -20.85
CA LYS A 19 -35.92 -51.60 -19.80
C LYS A 19 -34.51 -51.97 -20.26
N HIS A 20 -34.40 -52.67 -21.40
CA HIS A 20 -33.12 -53.08 -22.00
C HIS A 20 -32.73 -52.26 -23.23
N CYS A 21 -33.41 -51.11 -23.46
CA CYS A 21 -33.16 -50.26 -24.59
C CYS A 21 -33.14 -48.78 -24.20
N CYS A 22 -34.27 -48.10 -24.20
CA CYS A 22 -34.31 -46.63 -24.02
C CYS A 22 -34.59 -46.15 -22.60
N LEU A 23 -34.98 -47.04 -21.64
CA LEU A 23 -35.36 -46.62 -20.31
C LEU A 23 -34.32 -45.75 -19.58
N ASP A 24 -33.08 -46.17 -19.61
CA ASP A 24 -32.01 -45.40 -18.90
C ASP A 24 -31.68 -44.10 -19.60
N LYS A 25 -31.74 -44.08 -20.94
CA LYS A 25 -31.58 -42.89 -21.73
C LYS A 25 -32.70 -41.87 -21.49
N ASP A 26 -33.94 -42.32 -21.46
CA ASP A 26 -35.10 -41.47 -21.24
C ASP A 26 -35.12 -40.93 -19.80
N ARG A 27 -34.75 -41.77 -18.81
CA ARG A 27 -34.56 -41.31 -17.41
C ARG A 27 -33.44 -40.26 -17.29
N ALA A 28 -32.33 -40.52 -17.94
CA ALA A 28 -31.23 -39.55 -17.94
C ALA A 28 -31.67 -38.21 -18.56
N ALA A 29 -32.43 -38.27 -19.69
CA ALA A 29 -32.96 -37.05 -20.33
C ALA A 29 -33.98 -36.34 -19.42
N GLU A 30 -34.81 -37.06 -18.68
CA GLU A 30 -35.79 -36.47 -17.74
C GLU A 30 -35.06 -35.76 -16.54
N LEU A 31 -33.96 -36.33 -16.07
CA LEU A 31 -33.18 -35.77 -14.95
C LEU A 31 -32.18 -34.68 -15.36
N ALA A 32 -31.75 -34.69 -16.61
CA ALA A 32 -30.75 -33.74 -17.12
C ALA A 32 -31.02 -32.27 -16.81
N PRO A 33 -32.25 -31.71 -17.00
CA PRO A 33 -32.53 -30.34 -16.69
C PRO A 33 -32.39 -29.99 -15.20
N ALA A 34 -32.83 -30.88 -14.31
CA ALA A 34 -32.69 -30.67 -12.87
C ALA A 34 -31.22 -30.72 -12.40
N ILE A 35 -30.45 -31.64 -12.98
CA ILE A 35 -29.00 -31.72 -12.73
C ILE A 35 -28.32 -30.45 -13.25
N ALA A 36 -28.61 -29.99 -14.47
CA ALA A 36 -28.06 -28.77 -15.05
C ALA A 36 -28.36 -27.54 -14.19
N GLN A 37 -29.61 -27.42 -13.69
CA GLN A 37 -30.01 -26.34 -12.80
C GLN A 37 -29.22 -26.36 -11.48
N ARG A 38 -29.05 -27.54 -10.86
CA ARG A 38 -28.24 -27.67 -9.64
C ARG A 38 -26.79 -27.26 -9.86
N VAL A 39 -26.18 -27.71 -10.96
CA VAL A 39 -24.80 -27.35 -11.31
C VAL A 39 -24.68 -25.84 -11.52
N ALA A 40 -25.64 -25.22 -12.22
CA ALA A 40 -25.65 -23.77 -12.44
C ALA A 40 -25.77 -22.99 -11.11
N LEU A 41 -26.65 -23.42 -10.20
CA LEU A 41 -26.79 -22.81 -8.87
C LEU A 41 -25.51 -22.95 -8.03
N GLN A 42 -24.89 -24.12 -8.03
CA GLN A 42 -23.61 -24.32 -7.35
C GLN A 42 -22.48 -23.46 -7.91
N ALA A 43 -22.41 -23.33 -9.25
CA ALA A 43 -21.45 -22.46 -9.89
C ALA A 43 -21.67 -20.97 -9.55
N GLN A 44 -22.92 -20.51 -9.49
CA GLN A 44 -23.25 -19.16 -9.05
C GLN A 44 -22.83 -18.91 -7.59
N GLU A 45 -23.12 -19.85 -6.70
CA GLU A 45 -22.75 -19.70 -5.28
C GLU A 45 -21.23 -19.72 -5.09
N ALA A 46 -20.51 -20.60 -5.78
CA ALA A 46 -19.05 -20.63 -5.78
C ALA A 46 -18.46 -19.29 -6.25
N ARG A 47 -19.03 -18.72 -7.33
CA ARG A 47 -18.62 -17.41 -7.83
C ARG A 47 -18.89 -16.29 -6.82
N ARG A 48 -20.05 -16.30 -6.14
CA ARG A 48 -20.35 -15.33 -5.07
C ARG A 48 -19.39 -15.43 -3.90
N VAL A 49 -19.03 -16.65 -3.48
CA VAL A 49 -18.07 -16.89 -2.40
C VAL A 49 -16.69 -16.37 -2.78
N ALA A 50 -16.21 -16.68 -4.00
CA ALA A 50 -14.94 -16.20 -4.50
C ALA A 50 -14.89 -14.65 -4.51
N LEU A 51 -15.89 -14.00 -5.11
CA LEU A 51 -15.97 -12.54 -5.17
C LEU A 51 -15.98 -11.88 -3.78
N ARG A 52 -16.67 -12.50 -2.81
CA ARG A 52 -16.69 -11.99 -1.44
C ARG A 52 -15.32 -12.11 -0.77
N LYS A 53 -14.61 -13.21 -1.03
CA LYS A 53 -13.26 -13.42 -0.51
C LYS A 53 -12.29 -12.40 -1.07
N ASP A 54 -12.27 -12.19 -2.40
CA ASP A 54 -11.43 -11.21 -3.07
C ASP A 54 -11.68 -9.80 -2.52
N TYR A 55 -12.95 -9.42 -2.35
CA TYR A 55 -13.31 -8.13 -1.75
C TYR A 55 -12.84 -7.97 -0.29
N GLN A 56 -12.92 -9.04 0.51
CA GLN A 56 -12.44 -9.02 1.89
C GLN A 56 -10.92 -8.88 1.96
N GLU A 57 -10.18 -9.55 1.08
CA GLU A 57 -8.72 -9.45 0.97
C GLU A 57 -8.32 -8.01 0.59
N GLU A 58 -8.94 -7.43 -0.43
CA GLU A 58 -8.70 -6.03 -0.85
C GLU A 58 -9.00 -5.02 0.29
N LEU A 59 -10.09 -5.23 1.03
CA LEU A 59 -10.43 -4.38 2.17
C LEU A 59 -9.40 -4.46 3.29
N LEU A 60 -8.90 -5.66 3.60
CA LEU A 60 -7.87 -5.86 4.62
C LEU A 60 -6.54 -5.21 4.20
N GLU A 61 -6.14 -5.35 2.94
CA GLU A 61 -4.94 -4.71 2.40
C GLU A 61 -5.05 -3.18 2.46
N SER A 62 -6.22 -2.64 2.08
CA SER A 62 -6.48 -1.19 2.17
C SER A 62 -6.43 -0.68 3.62
N GLN A 63 -6.99 -1.43 4.57
CA GLN A 63 -6.93 -1.08 5.99
C GLN A 63 -5.50 -1.14 6.53
N ALA A 64 -4.72 -2.14 6.15
CA ALA A 64 -3.32 -2.28 6.55
C ALA A 64 -2.48 -1.12 6.01
N ALA A 65 -2.65 -0.75 4.74
CA ALA A 65 -1.97 0.39 4.14
C ALA A 65 -2.31 1.71 4.83
N MET A 66 -3.58 1.92 5.17
CA MET A 66 -4.02 3.11 5.92
C MET A 66 -3.41 3.16 7.33
N GLN A 67 -3.35 2.04 8.03
CA GLN A 67 -2.73 1.96 9.36
C GLN A 67 -1.22 2.27 9.30
N GLU A 68 -0.52 1.77 8.28
CA GLU A 68 0.91 2.04 8.11
C GLU A 68 1.16 3.52 7.78
N ALA A 69 0.34 4.14 6.93
CA ALA A 69 0.41 5.58 6.66
C ALA A 69 0.18 6.42 7.93
N GLN A 70 -0.81 6.05 8.75
CA GLN A 70 -1.05 6.72 10.04
C GLN A 70 0.11 6.54 11.02
N ALA A 71 0.76 5.38 11.02
CA ALA A 71 1.92 5.13 11.86
C ALA A 71 3.15 5.95 11.44
N LEU A 72 3.36 6.11 10.13
CA LEU A 72 4.38 7.01 9.57
C LEU A 72 4.12 8.46 10.00
N ASP A 73 2.91 8.97 9.79
CA ASP A 73 2.52 10.34 10.18
C ASP A 73 2.72 10.57 11.68
N ALA A 74 2.30 9.64 12.51
CA ALA A 74 2.45 9.74 13.96
C ALA A 74 3.93 9.77 14.38
N ALA A 75 4.77 8.92 13.79
CA ALA A 75 6.20 8.89 14.07
C ALA A 75 6.90 10.18 13.58
N SER A 76 6.53 10.68 12.40
CA SER A 76 7.04 11.92 11.83
C SER A 76 6.67 13.12 12.70
N ASN A 77 5.41 13.23 13.15
CA ASN A 77 4.93 14.29 14.01
C ASN A 77 5.56 14.25 15.41
N ALA A 78 5.84 13.07 15.95
CA ALA A 78 6.52 12.93 17.24
C ALA A 78 7.91 13.59 17.24
N VAL A 79 8.64 13.52 16.12
CA VAL A 79 9.92 14.23 15.99
C VAL A 79 9.71 15.74 16.03
N VAL A 80 8.71 16.25 15.34
CA VAL A 80 8.38 17.69 15.33
C VAL A 80 8.06 18.18 16.75
N ASP A 81 7.25 17.42 17.49
CA ASP A 81 6.88 17.76 18.87
C ASP A 81 8.12 17.78 19.79
N LEU A 82 9.03 16.83 19.63
CA LEU A 82 10.29 16.77 20.40
C LEU A 82 11.21 17.95 20.06
N VAL A 83 11.30 18.36 18.80
CA VAL A 83 12.05 19.55 18.37
C VAL A 83 11.45 20.81 19.00
N HIS A 84 10.15 20.99 18.96
CA HIS A 84 9.45 22.13 19.57
C HIS A 84 9.60 22.17 21.10
N ALA A 85 9.71 20.99 21.73
CA ALA A 85 9.95 20.88 23.18
C ALA A 85 11.43 21.10 23.56
N GLY A 86 12.33 21.30 22.59
CA GLY A 86 13.77 21.46 22.80
C GLY A 86 14.48 20.14 23.18
N ARG A 87 13.82 18.99 23.06
CA ARG A 87 14.34 17.65 23.41
C ARG A 87 15.10 17.07 22.22
N LEU A 88 16.18 17.77 21.81
CA LEU A 88 16.82 17.52 20.51
C LEU A 88 17.53 16.16 20.38
N ASP A 89 18.03 15.59 21.50
CA ASP A 89 18.67 14.26 21.47
C ASP A 89 17.63 13.15 21.25
N GLU A 90 16.45 13.30 21.86
CA GLU A 90 15.35 12.37 21.67
C GLU A 90 14.71 12.54 20.28
N ALA A 91 14.63 13.78 19.79
CA ALA A 91 14.19 14.06 18.44
C ALA A 91 15.10 13.41 17.38
N GLU A 92 16.43 13.48 17.58
CA GLU A 92 17.38 12.83 16.67
C GLU A 92 17.23 11.31 16.66
N GLN A 93 17.11 10.72 17.86
CA GLN A 93 16.88 9.27 17.94
C GLN A 93 15.58 8.87 17.22
N ALA A 94 14.48 9.58 17.49
CA ALA A 94 13.19 9.30 16.84
C ALA A 94 13.26 9.48 15.32
N ALA A 95 13.96 10.50 14.81
CA ALA A 95 14.16 10.71 13.39
C ALA A 95 15.01 9.60 12.73
N ARG A 96 16.01 9.08 13.43
CA ARG A 96 16.79 7.93 12.95
C ARG A 96 15.97 6.63 12.95
N GLU A 97 15.12 6.42 13.93
CA GLU A 97 14.19 5.29 13.99
C GLU A 97 13.17 5.38 12.85
N LEU A 98 12.65 6.59 12.58
CA LEU A 98 11.76 6.86 11.46
C LEU A 98 12.44 6.51 10.12
N LEU A 99 13.68 6.98 9.89
CA LEU A 99 14.44 6.66 8.68
C LEU A 99 14.73 5.16 8.55
N ALA A 100 15.03 4.48 9.64
CA ALA A 100 15.30 3.04 9.62
C ALA A 100 14.04 2.21 9.35
N ARG A 101 12.88 2.66 9.83
CA ARG A 101 11.61 1.97 9.65
C ARG A 101 11.00 2.23 8.27
N TYR A 102 11.19 3.41 7.73
CA TYR A 102 10.60 3.87 6.47
C TYR A 102 11.68 4.44 5.52
N PRO A 103 12.63 3.61 5.08
CA PRO A 103 13.75 4.07 4.23
C PRO A 103 13.32 4.49 2.83
N GLU A 104 12.10 4.12 2.40
CA GLU A 104 11.52 4.43 1.08
C GLU A 104 10.80 5.77 1.00
N VAL A 105 10.73 6.52 2.11
CA VAL A 105 10.12 7.86 2.14
C VAL A 105 11.12 8.91 2.62
N HIS A 106 10.86 10.17 2.28
CA HIS A 106 11.77 11.28 2.58
C HIS A 106 11.69 11.77 4.03
N ASP A 107 10.63 11.41 4.76
CA ASP A 107 10.30 11.93 6.10
C ASP A 107 11.46 11.84 7.10
N GLY A 108 12.15 10.71 7.16
CA GLY A 108 13.28 10.52 8.07
C GLY A 108 14.42 11.52 7.82
N HIS A 109 14.70 11.83 6.56
CA HIS A 109 15.70 12.83 6.20
C HIS A 109 15.22 14.26 6.49
N ASP A 110 13.95 14.56 6.22
CA ASP A 110 13.35 15.86 6.54
C ASP A 110 13.41 16.11 8.06
N ARG A 111 12.98 15.16 8.87
CA ARG A 111 13.01 15.29 10.34
C ARG A 111 14.42 15.38 10.92
N LEU A 112 15.39 14.65 10.38
CA LEU A 112 16.79 14.83 10.76
C LEU A 112 17.31 16.24 10.39
N GLY A 113 16.92 16.76 9.23
CA GLY A 113 17.22 18.13 8.84
C GLY A 113 16.70 19.15 9.85
N MET A 114 15.43 19.02 10.29
CA MET A 114 14.84 19.87 11.33
C MET A 114 15.60 19.81 12.67
N VAL A 115 16.05 18.63 13.09
CA VAL A 115 16.83 18.46 14.33
C VAL A 115 18.18 19.19 14.21
N HIS A 116 18.91 18.99 13.11
CA HIS A 116 20.17 19.66 12.86
C HIS A 116 20.01 21.17 12.76
N GLU A 117 18.95 21.65 12.12
CA GLU A 117 18.63 23.08 12.07
C GLU A 117 18.41 23.67 13.47
N ALA A 118 17.61 23.00 14.30
CA ALA A 118 17.34 23.41 15.68
C ALA A 118 18.61 23.44 16.57
N ARG A 119 19.63 22.65 16.23
CA ARG A 119 20.94 22.64 16.90
C ARG A 119 21.91 23.68 16.33
N GLY A 120 21.55 24.39 15.26
CA GLY A 120 22.46 25.30 14.57
C GLY A 120 23.51 24.58 13.70
N GLN A 121 23.33 23.30 13.44
CA GLN A 121 24.16 22.46 12.57
C GLN A 121 23.70 22.60 11.12
N PHE A 122 23.90 23.83 10.58
CA PHE A 122 23.28 24.24 9.32
C PHE A 122 23.79 23.45 8.11
N ARG A 123 25.03 22.96 8.11
CA ARG A 123 25.56 22.16 7.00
C ARG A 123 24.92 20.76 6.98
N GLU A 124 24.85 20.14 8.15
CA GLU A 124 24.22 18.83 8.33
C GLU A 124 22.72 18.88 7.98
N ALA A 125 22.04 19.96 8.36
CA ALA A 125 20.65 20.19 7.97
C ALA A 125 20.49 20.29 6.44
N ALA A 126 21.34 21.09 5.77
CA ALA A 126 21.33 21.21 4.33
C ALA A 126 21.60 19.88 3.62
N ASP A 127 22.52 19.05 4.15
CA ASP A 127 22.80 17.72 3.60
C ASP A 127 21.58 16.78 3.71
N CYS A 128 20.84 16.83 4.83
CA CYS A 128 19.61 16.09 4.99
C CYS A 128 18.55 16.54 3.99
N TYR A 129 18.34 17.83 3.81
CA TYR A 129 17.34 18.35 2.86
C TYR A 129 17.73 18.10 1.38
N ARG A 130 19.02 18.00 1.05
CA ARG A 130 19.43 17.53 -0.28
C ARG A 130 18.98 16.10 -0.55
N LYS A 131 19.02 15.22 0.45
CA LYS A 131 18.49 13.86 0.33
C LYS A 131 16.98 13.86 0.12
N VAL A 132 16.22 14.74 0.78
CA VAL A 132 14.79 14.91 0.50
C VAL A 132 14.58 15.25 -0.99
N ILE A 133 15.37 16.16 -1.57
CA ILE A 133 15.28 16.52 -2.99
C ILE A 133 15.62 15.32 -3.90
N GLU A 134 16.60 14.49 -3.53
CA GLU A 134 16.92 13.27 -4.28
C GLU A 134 15.72 12.31 -4.34
N PHE A 135 15.05 12.08 -3.21
CA PHE A 135 13.81 11.29 -3.14
C PHE A 135 12.72 11.85 -4.05
N THR A 136 12.44 13.14 -3.94
CA THR A 136 11.34 13.77 -4.70
C THR A 136 11.60 13.79 -6.20
N ARG A 137 12.86 13.90 -6.63
CA ARG A 137 13.24 13.82 -8.04
C ARG A 137 13.13 12.40 -8.60
N ALA A 138 13.25 11.39 -7.78
CA ALA A 138 13.05 9.99 -8.18
C ALA A 138 11.57 9.65 -8.42
N ASP A 139 10.65 10.45 -7.86
CA ASP A 139 9.21 10.24 -7.96
C ASP A 139 8.45 11.55 -8.30
N PRO A 140 8.63 12.06 -9.52
CA PRO A 140 8.06 13.34 -9.93
C PRO A 140 6.53 13.35 -10.09
N GLU A 141 5.89 12.16 -10.06
CA GLU A 141 4.44 12.04 -10.13
C GLU A 141 3.78 12.38 -8.79
N ASN A 142 4.47 12.13 -7.67
CA ASN A 142 3.96 12.37 -6.33
C ASN A 142 4.42 13.70 -5.71
N TYR A 143 5.42 14.37 -6.30
CA TYR A 143 5.95 15.62 -5.77
C TYR A 143 5.97 16.73 -6.84
N ASP A 144 5.33 17.85 -6.54
CA ASP A 144 5.32 18.99 -7.43
C ASP A 144 6.62 19.83 -7.35
N ALA A 145 6.82 20.71 -8.33
CA ALA A 145 7.99 21.58 -8.38
C ALA A 145 8.03 22.58 -7.20
N GLY A 146 6.88 22.95 -6.64
CA GLY A 146 6.79 23.85 -5.49
C GLY A 146 7.38 23.21 -4.23
N PHE A 147 7.12 21.93 -4.00
CA PHE A 147 7.71 21.18 -2.90
C PHE A 147 9.24 21.16 -3.01
N VAL A 148 9.78 20.80 -4.17
CA VAL A 148 11.24 20.79 -4.41
C VAL A 148 11.85 22.17 -4.22
N ASN A 149 11.21 23.22 -4.74
CA ASN A 149 11.72 24.59 -4.64
C ASN A 149 11.77 25.08 -3.20
N SER A 150 10.83 24.70 -2.34
CA SER A 150 10.84 25.07 -0.93
C SER A 150 12.08 24.55 -0.20
N PHE A 151 12.50 23.31 -0.48
CA PHE A 151 13.73 22.75 0.06
C PHE A 151 15.00 23.39 -0.53
N LEU A 152 14.99 23.74 -1.82
CA LEU A 152 16.11 24.46 -2.42
C LEU A 152 16.33 25.83 -1.78
N GLU A 153 15.26 26.59 -1.56
CA GLU A 153 15.33 27.88 -0.87
C GLU A 153 15.82 27.71 0.59
N LEU A 154 15.35 26.68 1.29
CA LEU A 154 15.78 26.38 2.66
C LEU A 154 17.27 26.04 2.70
N ILE A 155 17.76 25.21 1.80
CA ILE A 155 19.19 24.86 1.70
C ILE A 155 20.05 26.12 1.50
N VAL A 156 19.66 27.02 0.61
CA VAL A 156 20.40 28.29 0.38
C VAL A 156 20.49 29.12 1.66
N LYS A 157 19.38 29.26 2.40
CA LYS A 157 19.35 29.97 3.68
C LYS A 157 20.26 29.34 4.72
N LEU A 158 20.28 28.01 4.79
CA LEU A 158 21.13 27.27 5.73
C LEU A 158 22.63 27.40 5.39
N GLU A 159 22.97 27.35 4.12
CA GLU A 159 24.37 27.59 3.66
C GLU A 159 24.86 29.00 3.98
N ASP A 160 24.01 29.99 3.81
CA ASP A 160 24.31 31.38 4.19
C ASP A 160 24.53 31.51 5.71
N SER A 161 23.66 30.86 6.51
CA SER A 161 23.77 30.84 7.97
C SER A 161 25.05 30.11 8.44
N ALA A 162 25.41 29.01 7.80
CA ALA A 162 26.66 28.29 8.06
C ALA A 162 27.89 29.17 7.74
N ALA A 163 27.86 29.89 6.62
CA ALA A 163 28.93 30.78 6.24
C ALA A 163 29.10 31.97 7.21
N GLN A 164 27.99 32.50 7.72
CA GLN A 164 28.00 33.59 8.72
C GLN A 164 28.56 33.09 10.05
N ALA A 165 28.10 31.92 10.54
CA ALA A 165 28.63 31.32 11.76
C ALA A 165 30.14 31.08 11.68
N GLN A 166 30.62 30.57 10.53
CA GLN A 166 32.06 30.33 10.34
C GLN A 166 32.87 31.63 10.34
N ARG A 167 32.35 32.71 9.77
CA ARG A 167 33.03 34.04 9.79
C ARG A 167 33.12 34.56 11.22
N ALA A 168 32.06 34.48 12.00
CA ALA A 168 32.03 34.93 13.37
C ALA A 168 33.09 34.20 14.25
N VAL A 169 33.28 32.91 14.05
CA VAL A 169 34.32 32.12 14.74
C VAL A 169 35.72 32.59 14.34
N ASN A 170 35.95 32.79 13.02
CA ASN A 170 37.26 33.19 12.53
C ASN A 170 37.64 34.63 12.95
N ASP A 171 36.64 35.52 13.18
CA ASP A 171 36.89 36.88 13.65
C ASP A 171 37.25 36.93 15.14
N VAL A 172 36.77 36.00 15.96
CA VAL A 172 37.11 35.88 17.37
C VAL A 172 38.55 35.36 17.58
N ASP A 173 39.00 34.44 16.69
CA ASP A 173 40.32 33.84 16.74
C ASP A 173 41.44 34.68 16.11
N ARG A 174 41.16 35.93 15.68
CA ARG A 174 42.18 36.84 15.08
C ARG A 174 42.91 37.58 16.19
N PRO A 175 44.22 37.28 16.45
CA PRO A 175 44.99 38.03 17.39
C PRO A 175 45.17 39.48 16.92
N GLY A 176 44.87 40.45 17.79
CA GLY A 176 45.05 41.88 17.53
C GLY A 176 46.54 42.29 17.51
#